data_a40f59c7968f81a6e096bf4871abf75d
#
_entry.id   a40f59c7968f81a6e096bf4871abf75d
#
_cell.length_a   1.000
_cell.length_b   1.000
_cell.length_c   1.000
_cell.angle_alpha   90.00
_cell.angle_beta   90.00
_cell.angle_gamma   90.00
#
_symmetry.space_group_name_H-M   'P 1'
#
loop_
_entity.id
_entity.type
_entity.pdbx_description
1 polymer ?
#
loop_
_entity_poly.entity_id
_entity_poly.type
_entity_poly.pdbx_seq_one_letter_code
_entity_poly.pdbx_strand_id
1 'polypeptide(L)'
;YVLPFIVLVLIFAYYPLYGWVYAFFDYKPPKPFSIHDFVGLKWFKSLVENPIKINQLLQVLKNTFAMSGITLATSWLPMIFAVFMNELRCVPFRKFVQTVTTLPNFISWVLVYSVAYSLFNSTGMANTLLQTLGITTEPILFLQSSEHVWLTMWLWLTWKNLGWSAIMYIAAISGIDDEMYQAAKVDGASRLQMIWYITIPSLLPTYFVLLMLNIANFLSNGMEQYYVFQNAFNKETIQVLDLYVYNTAMGSGSYSVSVAISMLKSVVSLILLFFANTMSKLIRGESFL
;
A
#
# COMPACT_ATOMS: atom_id res chain seq x y z
N TYR A 1 27.81 -19.84 -5.88
CA TYR A 1 27.01 -18.77 -6.53
C TYR A 1 25.96 -18.15 -5.56
N VAL A 2 25.50 -18.85 -4.52
CA VAL A 2 24.46 -18.36 -3.58
C VAL A 2 25.02 -17.46 -2.48
N LEU A 3 26.28 -17.64 -2.09
CA LEU A 3 26.92 -16.95 -0.96
C LEU A 3 26.81 -15.42 -1.01
N PRO A 4 27.07 -14.72 -2.14
CA PRO A 4 26.93 -13.26 -2.18
C PRO A 4 25.52 -12.79 -1.86
N PHE A 5 24.49 -13.51 -2.32
CA PHE A 5 23.09 -13.18 -2.06
C PHE A 5 22.72 -13.39 -0.58
N ILE A 6 23.21 -14.46 0.05
CA ILE A 6 23.03 -14.70 1.50
C ILE A 6 23.67 -13.56 2.30
N VAL A 7 24.88 -13.13 1.94
CA VAL A 7 25.57 -12.01 2.62
C VAL A 7 24.76 -10.71 2.47
N LEU A 8 24.23 -10.40 1.27
CA LEU A 8 23.38 -9.24 1.06
C LEU A 8 22.12 -9.30 1.93
N VAL A 9 21.44 -10.44 1.98
CA VAL A 9 20.26 -10.63 2.84
C VAL A 9 20.62 -10.43 4.32
N LEU A 10 21.73 -10.98 4.79
CA LEU A 10 22.16 -10.81 6.18
C LEU A 10 22.46 -9.35 6.52
N ILE A 11 23.14 -8.61 5.63
CA ILE A 11 23.49 -7.21 5.85
C ILE A 11 22.25 -6.31 5.78
N PHE A 12 21.37 -6.49 4.79
CA PHE A 12 20.27 -5.54 4.55
C PHE A 12 18.95 -5.91 5.21
N ALA A 13 18.71 -7.20 5.52
CA ALA A 13 17.47 -7.64 6.16
C ALA A 13 17.66 -7.99 7.64
N TYR A 14 18.75 -8.65 8.01
CA TYR A 14 18.95 -9.12 9.39
C TYR A 14 19.73 -8.13 10.25
N TYR A 15 20.81 -7.53 9.75
CA TYR A 15 21.59 -6.56 10.53
C TYR A 15 20.76 -5.38 11.05
N PRO A 16 19.80 -4.78 10.29
CA PRO A 16 18.96 -3.71 10.81
C PRO A 16 18.06 -4.12 11.99
N LEU A 17 17.78 -5.42 12.18
CA LEU A 17 17.01 -5.90 13.34
C LEU A 17 17.74 -5.63 14.66
N TYR A 18 19.07 -5.47 14.64
CA TYR A 18 19.81 -4.99 15.81
C TYR A 18 19.27 -3.65 16.33
N GLY A 19 18.75 -2.80 15.43
CA GLY A 19 18.10 -1.55 15.80
C GLY A 19 16.89 -1.70 16.75
N TRP A 20 16.29 -2.89 16.85
CA TRP A 20 15.20 -3.15 17.80
C TRP A 20 15.65 -3.03 19.26
N VAL A 21 16.94 -3.19 19.54
CA VAL A 21 17.52 -2.98 20.87
C VAL A 21 17.21 -1.59 21.41
N TYR A 22 17.15 -0.56 20.55
CA TYR A 22 16.84 0.81 20.97
C TYR A 22 15.45 0.96 21.60
N ALA A 23 14.50 0.06 21.37
CA ALA A 23 13.19 0.07 22.03
C ALA A 23 13.27 -0.13 23.56
N PHE A 24 14.37 -0.71 24.05
CA PHE A 24 14.58 -1.03 25.47
C PHE A 24 15.51 -0.03 26.17
N PHE A 25 15.99 0.99 25.45
CA PHE A 25 16.93 1.98 25.95
C PHE A 25 16.39 3.40 25.79
N ASP A 26 16.82 4.35 26.64
CA ASP A 26 16.53 5.78 26.46
C ASP A 26 17.57 6.41 25.52
N TYR A 27 17.54 6.00 24.26
CA TYR A 27 18.47 6.46 23.25
C TYR A 27 18.06 7.81 22.66
N LYS A 28 18.96 8.79 22.72
CA LYS A 28 18.78 10.15 22.17
C LYS A 28 20.03 10.57 21.40
N PRO A 29 20.03 10.53 20.06
CA PRO A 29 21.14 11.05 19.27
C PRO A 29 21.38 12.55 19.57
N PRO A 30 22.63 13.03 19.50
CA PRO A 30 23.86 12.34 19.09
C PRO A 30 24.61 11.59 20.21
N LYS A 31 23.98 11.40 21.40
CA LYS A 31 24.60 10.66 22.52
C LYS A 31 24.96 9.24 22.07
N PRO A 32 26.18 8.75 22.37
CA PRO A 32 26.54 7.38 22.07
C PRO A 32 25.66 6.39 22.86
N PHE A 33 25.42 5.21 22.28
CA PHE A 33 24.67 4.14 22.93
C PHE A 33 25.37 3.69 24.22
N SER A 34 24.64 3.62 25.33
CA SER A 34 25.14 3.19 26.62
C SER A 34 24.23 2.14 27.26
N ILE A 35 24.84 1.09 27.86
CA ILE A 35 24.10 0.06 28.60
C ILE A 35 23.41 0.66 29.84
N HIS A 36 23.93 1.75 30.39
CA HIS A 36 23.36 2.44 31.55
C HIS A 36 22.00 3.12 31.24
N ASP A 37 21.70 3.34 29.95
CA ASP A 37 20.43 3.94 29.52
C ASP A 37 19.31 2.89 29.34
N PHE A 38 19.50 1.66 29.87
CA PHE A 38 18.49 0.59 29.79
C PHE A 38 17.26 0.94 30.62
N VAL A 39 16.09 0.95 29.99
CA VAL A 39 14.79 1.31 30.61
C VAL A 39 13.75 0.18 30.48
N GLY A 40 14.14 -0.96 29.94
CA GLY A 40 13.23 -2.11 29.77
C GLY A 40 12.01 -1.78 28.93
N LEU A 41 10.81 -2.10 29.42
CA LEU A 41 9.55 -1.92 28.71
C LEU A 41 8.90 -0.53 28.89
N LYS A 42 9.63 0.47 29.40
CA LYS A 42 9.11 1.82 29.67
C LYS A 42 8.40 2.43 28.46
N TRP A 43 8.99 2.31 27.28
CA TRP A 43 8.44 2.92 26.06
C TRP A 43 7.15 2.24 25.61
N PHE A 44 7.05 0.91 25.73
CA PHE A 44 5.82 0.16 25.45
C PHE A 44 4.70 0.55 26.42
N LYS A 45 5.00 0.66 27.73
CA LYS A 45 4.05 1.12 28.74
C LYS A 45 3.59 2.55 28.48
N SER A 46 4.52 3.45 28.10
CA SER A 46 4.20 4.85 27.81
C SER A 46 3.21 5.06 26.66
N LEU A 47 3.09 4.10 25.75
CA LEU A 47 2.10 4.14 24.67
C LEU A 47 0.67 3.91 25.19
N VAL A 48 0.54 3.14 26.30
CA VAL A 48 -0.76 2.75 26.88
C VAL A 48 -1.14 3.59 28.09
N GLU A 49 -0.16 4.10 28.84
CA GLU A 49 -0.41 4.86 30.09
C GLU A 49 -0.71 6.34 29.84
N ASN A 50 -0.25 6.91 28.71
CA ASN A 50 -0.44 8.33 28.41
C ASN A 50 -1.69 8.54 27.55
N PRO A 51 -2.78 9.16 28.07
CA PRO A 51 -4.03 9.36 27.35
C PRO A 51 -3.86 10.11 26.01
N ILE A 52 -2.94 11.08 25.95
CA ILE A 52 -2.70 11.86 24.74
C ILE A 52 -2.09 10.96 23.65
N LYS A 53 -1.09 10.14 24.01
CA LYS A 53 -0.45 9.21 23.09
C LYS A 53 -1.39 8.11 22.62
N ILE A 54 -2.25 7.59 23.51
CA ILE A 54 -3.28 6.62 23.14
C ILE A 54 -4.21 7.21 22.09
N ASN A 55 -4.76 8.40 22.32
CA ASN A 55 -5.68 9.03 21.39
C ASN A 55 -5.04 9.30 20.03
N GLN A 56 -3.79 9.77 20.01
CA GLN A 56 -3.02 9.92 18.77
C GLN A 56 -2.82 8.59 18.06
N LEU A 57 -2.41 7.54 18.79
CA LEU A 57 -2.18 6.22 18.22
C LEU A 57 -3.48 5.60 17.68
N LEU A 58 -4.60 5.76 18.39
CA LEU A 58 -5.92 5.29 17.94
C LEU A 58 -6.35 6.01 16.65
N GLN A 59 -6.14 7.32 16.54
CA GLN A 59 -6.43 8.06 15.32
C GLN A 59 -5.56 7.57 14.14
N VAL A 60 -4.27 7.37 14.38
CA VAL A 60 -3.33 6.83 13.39
C VAL A 60 -3.71 5.42 12.97
N LEU A 61 -4.10 4.56 13.90
CA LEU A 61 -4.58 3.21 13.60
C LEU A 61 -5.88 3.24 12.80
N LYS A 62 -6.82 4.14 13.14
CA LYS A 62 -8.04 4.34 12.36
C LYS A 62 -7.72 4.70 10.91
N ASN A 63 -6.81 5.64 10.67
CA ASN A 63 -6.38 6.02 9.31
C ASN A 63 -5.71 4.83 8.59
N THR A 64 -4.82 4.11 9.27
CA THR A 64 -4.13 2.94 8.74
C THR A 64 -5.12 1.85 8.34
N PHE A 65 -6.08 1.52 9.21
CA PHE A 65 -7.11 0.53 8.93
C PHE A 65 -8.05 0.96 7.81
N ALA A 66 -8.43 2.23 7.76
CA ALA A 66 -9.25 2.75 6.67
C ALA A 66 -8.54 2.61 5.32
N MET A 67 -7.28 3.04 5.22
CA MET A 67 -6.49 2.93 3.99
C MET A 67 -6.26 1.48 3.57
N SER A 68 -5.84 0.63 4.50
CA SER A 68 -5.62 -0.80 4.23
C SER A 68 -6.92 -1.51 3.89
N GLY A 69 -8.02 -1.18 4.58
CA GLY A 69 -9.34 -1.73 4.31
C GLY A 69 -9.84 -1.39 2.92
N ILE A 70 -9.71 -0.13 2.49
CA ILE A 70 -10.08 0.30 1.13
C ILE A 70 -9.20 -0.41 0.09
N THR A 71 -7.88 -0.47 0.32
CA THR A 71 -6.95 -1.17 -0.58
C THR A 71 -7.27 -2.65 -0.69
N LEU A 72 -7.58 -3.32 0.42
CA LEU A 72 -7.96 -4.71 0.45
C LEU A 72 -9.31 -4.95 -0.24
N ALA A 73 -10.30 -4.11 0.04
CA ALA A 73 -11.63 -4.18 -0.60
C ALA A 73 -11.57 -3.97 -2.11
N THR A 74 -10.56 -3.26 -2.60
CA THR A 74 -10.37 -2.95 -4.03
C THR A 74 -9.24 -3.76 -4.67
N SER A 75 -8.71 -4.77 -3.99
CA SER A 75 -7.59 -5.62 -4.45
C SER A 75 -7.87 -6.40 -5.74
N TRP A 76 -9.13 -6.53 -6.13
CA TRP A 76 -9.59 -7.15 -7.38
C TRP A 76 -9.44 -6.24 -8.61
N LEU A 77 -9.26 -4.92 -8.44
CA LEU A 77 -9.15 -3.97 -9.55
C LEU A 77 -8.03 -4.32 -10.55
N PRO A 78 -6.78 -4.66 -10.13
CA PRO A 78 -5.73 -5.06 -11.07
C PRO A 78 -6.08 -6.32 -11.86
N MET A 79 -6.81 -7.26 -11.26
CA MET A 79 -7.27 -8.48 -11.95
C MET A 79 -8.26 -8.13 -13.05
N ILE A 80 -9.28 -7.30 -12.75
CA ILE A 80 -10.24 -6.86 -13.78
C ILE A 80 -9.54 -6.06 -14.87
N PHE A 81 -8.63 -5.16 -14.51
CA PHE A 81 -7.86 -4.40 -15.49
C PHE A 81 -7.07 -5.33 -16.42
N ALA A 82 -6.43 -6.39 -15.89
CA ALA A 82 -5.72 -7.38 -16.68
C ALA A 82 -6.64 -8.14 -17.65
N VAL A 83 -7.85 -8.52 -17.20
CA VAL A 83 -8.87 -9.15 -18.05
C VAL A 83 -9.26 -8.22 -19.20
N PHE A 84 -9.57 -6.93 -18.92
CA PHE A 84 -9.86 -5.96 -19.99
C PHE A 84 -8.69 -5.76 -20.94
N MET A 85 -7.47 -5.73 -20.44
CA MET A 85 -6.27 -5.65 -21.28
C MET A 85 -6.12 -6.86 -22.21
N ASN A 86 -6.47 -8.06 -21.75
CA ASN A 86 -6.42 -9.28 -22.55
C ASN A 86 -7.46 -9.29 -23.68
N GLU A 87 -8.63 -8.65 -23.47
CA GLU A 87 -9.69 -8.53 -24.47
C GLU A 87 -9.38 -7.54 -25.61
N LEU A 88 -8.35 -6.70 -25.46
CA LEU A 88 -7.94 -5.75 -26.50
C LEU A 88 -7.33 -6.48 -27.70
N ARG A 89 -8.04 -6.45 -28.85
CA ARG A 89 -7.63 -7.10 -30.10
C ARG A 89 -6.42 -6.43 -30.76
N CYS A 90 -6.32 -5.11 -30.65
CA CYS A 90 -5.24 -4.34 -31.26
C CYS A 90 -3.98 -4.44 -30.40
N VAL A 91 -3.03 -5.30 -30.80
CA VAL A 91 -1.78 -5.54 -30.05
C VAL A 91 -0.97 -4.26 -29.81
N PRO A 92 -0.75 -3.35 -30.79
CA PRO A 92 -0.05 -2.10 -30.55
C PRO A 92 -0.74 -1.22 -29.49
N PHE A 93 -2.08 -1.13 -29.54
CA PHE A 93 -2.85 -0.37 -28.58
C PHE A 93 -2.79 -0.98 -27.18
N ARG A 94 -2.88 -2.31 -27.06
CA ARG A 94 -2.69 -3.02 -25.78
C ARG A 94 -1.32 -2.72 -25.17
N LYS A 95 -0.25 -2.81 -25.95
CA LYS A 95 1.10 -2.48 -25.49
C LYS A 95 1.23 -1.02 -25.04
N PHE A 96 0.64 -0.11 -25.81
CA PHE A 96 0.62 1.32 -25.47
C PHE A 96 -0.07 1.56 -24.13
N VAL A 97 -1.30 1.05 -23.94
CA VAL A 97 -2.06 1.19 -22.69
C VAL A 97 -1.29 0.56 -21.52
N GLN A 98 -0.73 -0.65 -21.70
CA GLN A 98 0.08 -1.30 -20.66
C GLN A 98 1.27 -0.44 -20.26
N THR A 99 2.01 0.10 -21.21
CA THR A 99 3.16 0.98 -20.93
C THR A 99 2.73 2.23 -20.18
N VAL A 100 1.71 2.95 -20.68
CA VAL A 100 1.24 4.21 -20.07
C VAL A 100 0.72 3.98 -18.64
N THR A 101 0.00 2.90 -18.40
CA THR A 101 -0.54 2.61 -17.06
C THR A 101 0.50 2.06 -16.08
N THR A 102 1.61 1.50 -16.58
CA THR A 102 2.72 1.00 -15.74
C THR A 102 3.73 2.09 -15.40
N LEU A 103 3.90 3.09 -16.26
CA LEU A 103 4.87 4.20 -16.07
C LEU A 103 4.73 4.92 -14.72
N PRO A 104 3.53 5.25 -14.21
CA PRO A 104 3.38 5.98 -12.95
C PRO A 104 4.04 5.29 -11.76
N ASN A 105 4.16 3.96 -11.76
CA ASN A 105 4.81 3.21 -10.71
C ASN A 105 6.29 3.59 -10.51
N PHE A 106 6.97 3.97 -11.58
CA PHE A 106 8.40 4.35 -11.55
C PHE A 106 8.65 5.80 -11.15
N ILE A 107 7.61 6.61 -11.06
CA ILE A 107 7.71 8.04 -10.69
C ILE A 107 7.71 8.14 -9.16
N SER A 108 8.59 8.99 -8.59
CA SER A 108 8.59 9.25 -7.13
C SER A 108 7.29 9.92 -6.67
N TRP A 109 6.90 9.71 -5.40
CA TRP A 109 5.73 10.36 -4.82
C TRP A 109 5.82 11.89 -4.80
N VAL A 110 7.04 12.44 -4.75
CA VAL A 110 7.26 13.90 -4.84
C VAL A 110 6.82 14.43 -6.20
N LEU A 111 7.17 13.72 -7.29
CA LEU A 111 6.73 14.12 -8.64
C LEU A 111 5.22 13.92 -8.82
N VAL A 112 4.67 12.84 -8.28
CA VAL A 112 3.19 12.62 -8.27
C VAL A 112 2.49 13.78 -7.56
N TYR A 113 2.99 14.19 -6.39
CA TYR A 113 2.43 15.34 -5.68
C TYR A 113 2.57 16.65 -6.48
N SER A 114 3.70 16.87 -7.17
CA SER A 114 3.89 18.05 -8.03
C SER A 114 2.85 18.11 -9.15
N VAL A 115 2.54 16.96 -9.78
CA VAL A 115 1.46 16.86 -10.79
C VAL A 115 0.10 17.12 -10.13
N ALA A 116 -0.17 16.49 -8.98
CA ALA A 116 -1.41 16.71 -8.24
C ALA A 116 -1.60 18.17 -7.87
N TYR A 117 -0.54 18.82 -7.39
CA TYR A 117 -0.55 20.24 -7.05
C TYR A 117 -0.82 21.11 -8.26
N SER A 118 -0.16 20.87 -9.39
CA SER A 118 -0.37 21.64 -10.63
C SER A 118 -1.79 21.52 -11.16
N LEU A 119 -2.43 20.38 -10.97
CA LEU A 119 -3.80 20.14 -11.44
C LEU A 119 -4.87 20.65 -10.46
N PHE A 120 -4.67 20.45 -9.15
CA PHE A 120 -5.71 20.54 -8.12
C PHE A 120 -5.50 21.64 -7.08
N ASN A 121 -4.47 22.50 -7.20
CA ASN A 121 -4.34 23.66 -6.34
C ASN A 121 -5.46 24.70 -6.64
N SER A 122 -5.57 25.73 -5.81
CA SER A 122 -6.61 26.79 -5.96
C SER A 122 -6.58 27.50 -7.31
N THR A 123 -5.43 27.61 -7.96
CA THR A 123 -5.22 28.21 -9.28
C THR A 123 -4.90 27.16 -10.36
N GLY A 124 -5.05 25.88 -10.03
CA GLY A 124 -4.73 24.76 -10.90
C GLY A 124 -5.77 24.56 -12.03
N MET A 125 -5.40 23.70 -12.99
CA MET A 125 -6.20 23.44 -14.17
C MET A 125 -7.64 23.01 -13.83
N ALA A 126 -7.84 22.19 -12.81
CA ALA A 126 -9.16 21.72 -12.40
C ALA A 126 -10.06 22.89 -11.95
N ASN A 127 -9.58 23.76 -11.07
CA ASN A 127 -10.32 24.92 -10.61
C ASN A 127 -10.58 25.92 -11.74
N THR A 128 -9.59 26.18 -12.59
CA THR A 128 -9.75 27.05 -13.75
C THR A 128 -10.85 26.55 -14.69
N LEU A 129 -10.88 25.23 -14.97
CA LEU A 129 -11.94 24.62 -15.79
C LEU A 129 -13.32 24.73 -15.12
N LEU A 130 -13.44 24.42 -13.83
CA LEU A 130 -14.70 24.49 -13.11
C LEU A 130 -15.27 25.91 -13.06
N GLN A 131 -14.41 26.91 -12.86
CA GLN A 131 -14.80 28.33 -12.88
C GLN A 131 -15.19 28.80 -14.30
N THR A 132 -14.43 28.41 -15.33
CA THR A 132 -14.72 28.76 -16.72
C THR A 132 -16.05 28.15 -17.19
N LEU A 133 -16.38 26.93 -16.73
CA LEU A 133 -17.64 26.26 -17.00
C LEU A 133 -18.82 26.79 -16.16
N GLY A 134 -18.56 27.73 -15.24
CA GLY A 134 -19.58 28.30 -14.35
C GLY A 134 -20.12 27.33 -13.29
N ILE A 135 -19.41 26.22 -13.03
CA ILE A 135 -19.81 25.20 -12.04
C ILE A 135 -19.54 25.69 -10.62
N THR A 136 -18.45 26.44 -10.41
CA THR A 136 -18.09 27.03 -9.12
C THR A 136 -17.65 28.48 -9.29
N THR A 137 -17.98 29.32 -8.31
CA THR A 137 -17.52 30.72 -8.26
C THR A 137 -16.21 30.86 -7.47
N GLU A 138 -16.01 30.00 -6.47
CA GLU A 138 -14.81 29.95 -5.63
C GLU A 138 -13.98 28.69 -5.90
N PRO A 139 -12.66 28.77 -5.73
CA PRO A 139 -11.80 27.61 -5.93
C PRO A 139 -12.03 26.54 -4.87
N ILE A 140 -12.13 25.29 -5.29
CA ILE A 140 -12.23 24.12 -4.41
C ILE A 140 -10.84 23.77 -3.90
N LEU A 141 -10.71 23.61 -2.57
CA LEU A 141 -9.44 23.26 -1.92
C LEU A 141 -9.22 21.74 -1.90
N PHE A 142 -9.08 21.10 -3.05
CA PHE A 142 -8.97 19.64 -3.20
C PHE A 142 -7.85 19.01 -2.35
N LEU A 143 -6.68 19.67 -2.26
CA LEU A 143 -5.51 19.13 -1.58
C LEU A 143 -5.39 19.58 -0.12
N GLN A 144 -6.14 20.61 0.28
CA GLN A 144 -6.06 21.21 1.61
C GLN A 144 -7.24 20.80 2.50
N SER A 145 -8.22 20.06 1.97
CA SER A 145 -9.35 19.58 2.75
C SER A 145 -8.97 18.36 3.59
N SER A 146 -9.53 18.29 4.80
CA SER A 146 -9.52 17.08 5.63
C SER A 146 -10.62 16.09 5.24
N GLU A 147 -11.58 16.53 4.42
CA GLU A 147 -12.65 15.69 3.91
C GLU A 147 -12.14 14.80 2.78
N HIS A 148 -12.64 13.57 2.71
CA HIS A 148 -12.33 12.60 1.66
C HIS A 148 -10.83 12.26 1.47
N VAL A 149 -9.97 12.56 2.48
CA VAL A 149 -8.52 12.30 2.40
C VAL A 149 -8.24 10.84 2.03
N TRP A 150 -8.94 9.88 2.64
CA TRP A 150 -8.72 8.45 2.37
C TRP A 150 -9.07 8.09 0.91
N LEU A 151 -10.15 8.64 0.36
CA LEU A 151 -10.52 8.44 -1.04
C LEU A 151 -9.48 9.04 -1.97
N THR A 152 -9.04 10.26 -1.70
CA THR A 152 -8.02 10.96 -2.49
C THR A 152 -6.70 10.18 -2.49
N MET A 153 -6.24 9.73 -1.32
CA MET A 153 -5.02 8.93 -1.20
C MET A 153 -5.15 7.59 -1.91
N TRP A 154 -6.30 6.92 -1.80
CA TRP A 154 -6.57 5.66 -2.50
C TRP A 154 -6.60 5.86 -4.03
N LEU A 155 -7.17 6.93 -4.55
CA LEU A 155 -7.19 7.23 -5.99
C LEU A 155 -5.78 7.41 -6.55
N TRP A 156 -4.93 8.19 -5.86
CA TRP A 156 -3.53 8.37 -6.26
C TRP A 156 -2.73 7.08 -6.17
N LEU A 157 -2.93 6.28 -5.12
CA LEU A 157 -2.30 4.98 -4.96
C LEU A 157 -2.70 4.02 -6.07
N THR A 158 -4.00 3.95 -6.38
CA THR A 158 -4.55 3.08 -7.42
C THR A 158 -4.04 3.49 -8.80
N TRP A 159 -4.11 4.79 -9.13
CA TRP A 159 -3.56 5.29 -10.39
C TRP A 159 -2.08 4.96 -10.57
N LYS A 160 -1.30 5.10 -9.52
CA LYS A 160 0.14 4.83 -9.56
C LYS A 160 0.45 3.34 -9.73
N ASN A 161 -0.29 2.46 -9.07
CA ASN A 161 0.08 1.05 -8.95
C ASN A 161 -0.75 0.09 -9.82
N LEU A 162 -1.87 0.51 -10.39
CA LEU A 162 -2.82 -0.37 -11.09
C LEU A 162 -2.15 -1.17 -12.22
N GLY A 163 -1.43 -0.48 -13.12
CA GLY A 163 -0.77 -1.13 -14.25
C GLY A 163 0.33 -2.10 -13.83
N TRP A 164 1.12 -1.73 -12.81
CA TRP A 164 2.16 -2.59 -12.26
C TRP A 164 1.58 -3.85 -11.61
N SER A 165 0.57 -3.69 -10.76
CA SER A 165 -0.09 -4.81 -10.09
C SER A 165 -0.81 -5.75 -11.05
N ALA A 166 -1.27 -5.24 -12.19
CA ALA A 166 -1.92 -6.04 -13.22
C ALA A 166 -0.95 -6.98 -13.97
N ILE A 167 0.35 -6.71 -13.95
CA ILE A 167 1.35 -7.55 -14.67
C ILE A 167 1.29 -9.01 -14.20
N MET A 168 1.12 -9.25 -12.90
CA MET A 168 1.02 -10.60 -12.36
C MET A 168 -0.19 -11.36 -12.92
N TYR A 169 -1.32 -10.67 -13.07
CA TYR A 169 -2.53 -11.26 -13.66
C TYR A 169 -2.41 -11.44 -15.16
N ILE A 170 -1.77 -10.51 -15.89
CA ILE A 170 -1.49 -10.65 -17.32
C ILE A 170 -0.60 -11.88 -17.57
N ALA A 171 0.41 -12.09 -16.71
CA ALA A 171 1.26 -13.27 -16.78
C ALA A 171 0.46 -14.56 -16.50
N ALA A 172 -0.41 -14.55 -15.48
CA ALA A 172 -1.27 -15.67 -15.15
C ALA A 172 -2.26 -16.01 -16.30
N ILE A 173 -2.86 -15.00 -16.95
CA ILE A 173 -3.72 -15.20 -18.13
C ILE A 173 -2.95 -15.87 -19.28
N SER A 174 -1.70 -15.47 -19.49
CA SER A 174 -0.85 -16.05 -20.54
C SER A 174 -0.49 -17.53 -20.29
N GLY A 175 -0.69 -18.02 -19.08
CA GLY A 175 -0.49 -19.43 -18.71
C GLY A 175 -1.74 -20.29 -18.79
N ILE A 176 -2.90 -19.71 -19.13
CA ILE A 176 -4.15 -20.48 -19.34
C ILE A 176 -4.06 -21.22 -20.67
N ASP A 177 -4.46 -22.48 -20.68
CA ASP A 177 -4.44 -23.31 -21.88
C ASP A 177 -5.43 -22.79 -22.93
N ASP A 178 -4.93 -22.50 -24.12
CA ASP A 178 -5.72 -22.04 -25.25
C ASP A 178 -6.78 -23.06 -25.70
N GLU A 179 -6.58 -24.37 -25.46
CA GLU A 179 -7.55 -25.42 -25.80
C GLU A 179 -8.87 -25.21 -25.03
N MET A 180 -8.83 -24.70 -23.79
CA MET A 180 -10.05 -24.38 -23.04
C MET A 180 -10.90 -23.33 -23.75
N TYR A 181 -10.28 -22.30 -24.29
CA TYR A 181 -10.97 -21.25 -25.05
C TYR A 181 -11.48 -21.76 -26.42
N GLN A 182 -10.74 -22.65 -27.06
CA GLN A 182 -11.15 -23.24 -28.33
C GLN A 182 -12.37 -24.17 -28.15
N ALA A 183 -12.34 -25.03 -27.12
CA ALA A 183 -13.46 -25.90 -26.78
C ALA A 183 -14.72 -25.08 -26.48
N ALA A 184 -14.62 -24.04 -25.63
CA ALA A 184 -15.73 -23.16 -25.31
C ALA A 184 -16.32 -22.45 -26.54
N LYS A 185 -15.47 -22.08 -27.50
CA LYS A 185 -15.95 -21.48 -28.79
C LYS A 185 -16.72 -22.50 -29.64
N VAL A 186 -16.29 -23.75 -29.68
CA VAL A 186 -17.01 -24.81 -30.36
C VAL A 186 -18.38 -25.05 -29.73
N ASP A 187 -18.46 -24.99 -28.39
CA ASP A 187 -19.70 -25.07 -27.62
C ASP A 187 -20.58 -23.81 -27.72
N GLY A 188 -20.17 -22.79 -28.49
CA GLY A 188 -20.93 -21.59 -28.73
C GLY A 188 -20.87 -20.56 -27.59
N ALA A 189 -19.91 -20.68 -26.69
CA ALA A 189 -19.76 -19.75 -25.60
C ALA A 189 -19.43 -18.32 -26.06
N SER A 190 -20.13 -17.33 -25.55
CA SER A 190 -19.84 -15.91 -25.74
C SER A 190 -18.56 -15.48 -25.02
N ARG A 191 -17.98 -14.34 -25.39
CA ARG A 191 -16.77 -13.79 -24.74
C ARG A 191 -16.96 -13.58 -23.24
N LEU A 192 -18.10 -13.05 -22.83
CA LEU A 192 -18.39 -12.83 -21.42
C LEU A 192 -18.48 -14.15 -20.66
N GLN A 193 -19.04 -15.21 -21.28
CA GLN A 193 -19.04 -16.54 -20.68
C GLN A 193 -17.63 -17.10 -20.54
N MET A 194 -16.78 -16.95 -21.54
CA MET A 194 -15.37 -17.37 -21.44
C MET A 194 -14.62 -16.61 -20.33
N ILE A 195 -14.86 -15.31 -20.17
CA ILE A 195 -14.28 -14.52 -19.08
C ILE A 195 -14.72 -15.06 -17.70
N TRP A 196 -16.04 -15.27 -17.53
CA TRP A 196 -16.59 -15.66 -16.23
C TRP A 196 -16.31 -17.12 -15.85
N TYR A 197 -16.28 -18.04 -16.83
CA TYR A 197 -16.16 -19.47 -16.55
C TYR A 197 -14.76 -20.04 -16.78
N ILE A 198 -13.88 -19.32 -17.51
CA ILE A 198 -12.51 -19.78 -17.77
C ILE A 198 -11.50 -18.80 -17.17
N THR A 199 -11.52 -17.53 -17.63
CA THR A 199 -10.46 -16.57 -17.26
C THR A 199 -10.48 -16.24 -15.77
N ILE A 200 -11.60 -15.79 -15.23
CA ILE A 200 -11.70 -15.39 -13.79
C ILE A 200 -11.40 -16.57 -12.87
N PRO A 201 -11.98 -17.76 -13.02
CA PRO A 201 -11.65 -18.90 -12.17
C PRO A 201 -10.18 -19.29 -12.22
N SER A 202 -9.54 -19.24 -13.39
CA SER A 202 -8.11 -19.52 -13.55
C SER A 202 -7.21 -18.49 -12.88
N LEU A 203 -7.70 -17.25 -12.67
CA LEU A 203 -6.98 -16.19 -11.96
C LEU A 203 -7.15 -16.22 -10.44
N LEU A 204 -8.18 -16.89 -9.92
CA LEU A 204 -8.44 -16.95 -8.48
C LEU A 204 -7.24 -17.44 -7.65
N PRO A 205 -6.48 -18.47 -8.05
CA PRO A 205 -5.28 -18.87 -7.32
C PRO A 205 -4.29 -17.71 -7.16
N THR A 206 -3.97 -17.00 -8.24
CA THR A 206 -3.07 -15.83 -8.21
C THR A 206 -3.67 -14.69 -7.37
N TYR A 207 -4.96 -14.43 -7.49
CA TYR A 207 -5.65 -13.42 -6.69
C TYR A 207 -5.54 -13.70 -5.18
N PHE A 208 -5.80 -14.94 -4.75
CA PHE A 208 -5.72 -15.30 -3.33
C PHE A 208 -4.28 -15.20 -2.80
N VAL A 209 -3.27 -15.56 -3.60
CA VAL A 209 -1.86 -15.38 -3.24
C VAL A 209 -1.56 -13.90 -2.95
N LEU A 210 -1.91 -13.01 -3.88
CA LEU A 210 -1.69 -11.57 -3.74
C LEU A 210 -2.54 -10.96 -2.62
N LEU A 211 -3.77 -11.43 -2.43
CA LEU A 211 -4.64 -11.02 -1.33
C LEU A 211 -4.01 -11.36 0.04
N MET A 212 -3.44 -12.57 0.20
CA MET A 212 -2.76 -12.98 1.43
C MET A 212 -1.54 -12.10 1.72
N LEU A 213 -0.75 -11.75 0.68
CA LEU A 213 0.36 -10.81 0.83
C LEU A 213 -0.13 -9.41 1.25
N ASN A 214 -1.25 -8.94 0.72
CA ASN A 214 -1.86 -7.68 1.15
C ASN A 214 -2.33 -7.74 2.61
N ILE A 215 -2.92 -8.86 3.07
CA ILE A 215 -3.32 -9.05 4.47
C ILE A 215 -2.08 -9.07 5.39
N ALA A 216 -1.01 -9.74 5.00
CA ALA A 216 0.25 -9.75 5.75
C ALA A 216 0.83 -8.34 5.92
N ASN A 217 0.68 -7.49 4.90
CA ASN A 217 1.15 -6.10 4.89
C ASN A 217 0.08 -5.09 5.32
N PHE A 218 -1.01 -5.53 5.99
CA PHE A 218 -2.16 -4.70 6.32
C PHE A 218 -1.80 -3.42 7.11
N LEU A 219 -0.80 -3.46 7.97
CA LEU A 219 -0.31 -2.29 8.72
C LEU A 219 0.79 -1.50 8.00
N SER A 220 1.18 -1.90 6.78
CA SER A 220 2.28 -1.31 6.02
C SER A 220 1.74 -0.55 4.80
N ASN A 221 1.34 0.71 5.02
CA ASN A 221 0.79 1.56 3.95
C ASN A 221 1.89 2.35 3.20
N GLY A 222 3.15 2.28 3.66
CA GLY A 222 4.21 3.16 3.21
C GLY A 222 4.11 4.56 3.84
N MET A 223 5.22 5.29 3.80
CA MET A 223 5.32 6.62 4.38
C MET A 223 5.25 7.71 3.32
N GLU A 224 5.92 7.48 2.17
CA GLU A 224 6.26 8.52 1.20
C GLU A 224 5.05 9.28 0.65
N GLN A 225 3.99 8.55 0.26
CA GLN A 225 2.77 9.15 -0.25
C GLN A 225 2.17 10.12 0.78
N TYR A 226 1.97 9.65 1.99
CA TYR A 226 1.31 10.41 3.04
C TYR A 226 2.16 11.59 3.51
N TYR A 227 3.49 11.43 3.52
CA TYR A 227 4.43 12.49 3.88
C TYR A 227 4.36 13.68 2.91
N VAL A 228 4.35 13.43 1.60
CA VAL A 228 4.32 14.51 0.60
C VAL A 228 2.96 15.19 0.47
N PHE A 229 1.87 14.45 0.71
CA PHE A 229 0.50 15.00 0.68
C PHE A 229 0.06 15.61 2.01
N GLN A 230 0.81 15.42 3.09
CA GLN A 230 0.49 15.98 4.41
C GLN A 230 0.63 17.50 4.40
N ASN A 231 -0.38 18.17 4.98
CA ASN A 231 -0.36 19.62 5.24
C ASN A 231 -1.04 19.94 6.58
N ALA A 232 -1.09 21.23 6.96
CA ALA A 232 -1.65 21.64 8.24
C ALA A 232 -3.13 21.29 8.42
N PHE A 233 -3.91 21.21 7.36
CA PHE A 233 -5.37 20.99 7.40
C PHE A 233 -5.74 19.50 7.46
N ASN A 234 -4.90 18.60 6.91
CA ASN A 234 -5.21 17.18 6.81
C ASN A 234 -4.34 16.29 7.71
N LYS A 235 -3.44 16.86 8.50
CA LYS A 235 -2.44 16.13 9.30
C LYS A 235 -3.03 14.98 10.13
N GLU A 236 -4.16 15.21 10.79
CA GLU A 236 -4.79 14.20 11.65
C GLU A 236 -5.47 13.06 10.87
N THR A 237 -5.96 13.35 9.68
CA THR A 237 -6.72 12.40 8.86
C THR A 237 -5.85 11.63 7.85
N ILE A 238 -4.66 12.15 7.53
CA ILE A 238 -3.74 11.52 6.57
C ILE A 238 -2.67 10.65 7.24
N GLN A 239 -2.37 10.90 8.51
CA GLN A 239 -1.26 10.25 9.20
C GLN A 239 -1.57 8.76 9.44
N VAL A 240 -0.90 7.89 8.67
CA VAL A 240 -0.89 6.44 8.87
C VAL A 240 0.27 6.02 9.77
N LEU A 241 0.29 4.75 10.21
CA LEU A 241 1.25 4.25 11.18
C LEU A 241 2.72 4.43 10.73
N ASP A 242 3.02 4.20 9.45
CA ASP A 242 4.38 4.38 8.92
C ASP A 242 4.83 5.84 8.97
N LEU A 243 3.94 6.77 8.64
CA LEU A 243 4.23 8.21 8.75
C LEU A 243 4.35 8.66 10.21
N TYR A 244 3.52 8.11 11.11
CA TYR A 244 3.61 8.40 12.54
C TYR A 244 4.94 7.94 13.15
N VAL A 245 5.38 6.73 12.81
CA VAL A 245 6.68 6.18 13.21
C VAL A 245 7.82 7.10 12.74
N TYR A 246 7.79 7.49 11.48
CA TYR A 246 8.79 8.42 10.92
C TYR A 246 8.79 9.78 11.62
N ASN A 247 7.62 10.41 11.79
CA ASN A 247 7.50 11.71 12.45
C ASN A 247 7.90 11.65 13.93
N THR A 248 7.66 10.52 14.61
CA THR A 248 8.09 10.29 15.99
C THR A 248 9.61 10.19 16.09
N ALA A 249 10.25 9.52 15.14
CA ALA A 249 11.71 9.40 15.11
C ALA A 249 12.37 10.74 14.71
N MET A 250 12.01 11.27 13.55
CA MET A 250 12.73 12.40 12.93
C MET A 250 12.20 13.76 13.38
N GLY A 251 10.89 13.90 13.58
CA GLY A 251 10.27 15.16 13.99
C GLY A 251 10.42 15.46 15.47
N SER A 252 10.22 14.47 16.35
CA SER A 252 10.32 14.65 17.80
C SER A 252 11.59 14.07 18.44
N GLY A 253 12.49 13.48 17.67
CA GLY A 253 13.73 12.86 18.17
C GLY A 253 13.51 11.65 19.10
N SER A 254 12.29 11.10 19.13
CA SER A 254 11.92 10.00 20.02
C SER A 254 12.18 8.63 19.37
N TYR A 255 13.44 8.34 19.06
CA TYR A 255 13.84 7.12 18.35
C TYR A 255 13.38 5.86 19.05
N SER A 256 13.57 5.76 20.36
CA SER A 256 13.21 4.58 21.15
C SER A 256 11.71 4.27 21.10
N VAL A 257 10.86 5.31 21.15
CA VAL A 257 9.39 5.18 21.01
C VAL A 257 9.03 4.72 19.61
N SER A 258 9.64 5.31 18.59
CA SER A 258 9.42 4.96 17.18
C SER A 258 9.78 3.49 16.92
N VAL A 259 10.91 3.00 17.44
CA VAL A 259 11.32 1.60 17.33
C VAL A 259 10.35 0.68 18.07
N ALA A 260 9.89 1.05 19.28
CA ALA A 260 8.91 0.27 20.03
C ALA A 260 7.59 0.10 19.24
N ILE A 261 7.09 1.17 18.59
CA ILE A 261 5.90 1.11 17.73
C ILE A 261 6.15 0.21 16.51
N SER A 262 7.33 0.32 15.87
CA SER A 262 7.70 -0.52 14.72
C SER A 262 7.80 -2.01 15.10
N MET A 263 8.31 -2.34 16.29
CA MET A 263 8.32 -3.72 16.80
C MET A 263 6.89 -4.25 16.98
N LEU A 264 6.00 -3.49 17.63
CA LEU A 264 4.61 -3.88 17.80
C LEU A 264 3.91 -4.08 16.45
N LYS A 265 4.13 -3.17 15.50
CA LYS A 265 3.65 -3.32 14.12
C LYS A 265 4.13 -4.64 13.51
N SER A 266 5.42 -4.97 13.63
CA SER A 266 5.99 -6.21 13.06
C SER A 266 5.39 -7.46 13.69
N VAL A 267 5.18 -7.46 15.01
CA VAL A 267 4.53 -8.58 15.71
C VAL A 267 3.09 -8.77 15.21
N VAL A 268 2.31 -7.69 15.08
CA VAL A 268 0.94 -7.76 14.56
C VAL A 268 0.94 -8.23 13.10
N SER A 269 1.87 -7.76 12.27
CA SER A 269 1.99 -8.21 10.87
C SER A 269 2.30 -9.71 10.77
N LEU A 270 3.17 -10.25 11.66
CA LEU A 270 3.41 -11.69 11.74
C LEU A 270 2.15 -12.47 12.15
N ILE A 271 1.40 -11.99 13.14
CA ILE A 271 0.14 -12.61 13.55
C ILE A 271 -0.84 -12.63 12.37
N LEU A 272 -0.97 -11.51 11.65
CA LEU A 272 -1.82 -11.43 10.45
C LEU A 272 -1.37 -12.38 9.34
N LEU A 273 -0.06 -12.54 9.15
CA LEU A 273 0.50 -13.49 8.17
C LEU A 273 0.11 -14.92 8.52
N PHE A 274 0.29 -15.35 9.78
CA PHE A 274 -0.10 -16.68 10.23
C PHE A 274 -1.61 -16.88 10.15
N PHE A 275 -2.39 -15.87 10.51
CA PHE A 275 -3.85 -15.91 10.38
C PHE A 275 -4.25 -16.09 8.90
N ALA A 276 -3.69 -15.29 7.99
CA ALA A 276 -3.95 -15.39 6.56
C ALA A 276 -3.57 -16.77 6.00
N ASN A 277 -2.41 -17.31 6.40
CA ASN A 277 -1.97 -18.65 6.00
C ASN A 277 -2.93 -19.76 6.49
N THR A 278 -3.39 -19.67 7.76
CA THR A 278 -4.36 -20.62 8.31
C THR A 278 -5.69 -20.54 7.59
N MET A 279 -6.18 -19.34 7.28
CA MET A 279 -7.39 -19.13 6.48
C MET A 279 -7.26 -19.70 5.07
N SER A 280 -6.10 -19.51 4.41
CA SER A 280 -5.82 -20.11 3.09
C SER A 280 -5.93 -21.64 3.15
N LYS A 281 -5.29 -22.25 4.14
CA LYS A 281 -5.34 -23.71 4.33
C LYS A 281 -6.76 -24.22 4.55
N LEU A 282 -7.58 -23.51 5.32
CA LEU A 282 -8.98 -23.89 5.58
C LEU A 282 -9.87 -23.76 4.34
N ILE A 283 -9.66 -22.73 3.53
CA ILE A 283 -10.53 -22.43 2.38
C ILE A 283 -10.10 -23.22 1.14
N ARG A 284 -8.79 -23.41 0.91
CA ARG A 284 -8.24 -23.98 -0.31
C ARG A 284 -7.58 -25.34 -0.14
N GLY A 285 -7.38 -25.78 1.11
CA GLY A 285 -6.63 -26.99 1.41
C GLY A 285 -5.11 -26.87 1.28
N GLU A 286 -4.60 -25.73 0.81
CA GLU A 286 -3.18 -25.46 0.58
C GLU A 286 -2.65 -24.38 1.55
N SER A 287 -1.50 -24.65 2.20
CA SER A 287 -0.79 -23.65 2.98
C SER A 287 0.12 -22.81 2.07
N PHE A 288 0.34 -21.57 2.44
CA PHE A 288 1.19 -20.63 1.73
C PHE A 288 2.65 -20.67 2.22
N LEU A 289 2.83 -21.06 3.49
CA LEU A 289 4.10 -21.24 4.18
C LEU A 289 4.37 -22.71 4.37
#